data_ef9a640ec0a90d21ed9f5480ccb01f20
#
_entry.id   ef9a640ec0a90d21ed9f5480ccb01f20
#
_cell.length_a   1.000
_cell.length_b   1.000
_cell.length_c   1.000
_cell.angle_alpha   90.00
_cell.angle_beta   90.00
_cell.angle_gamma   90.00
#
_symmetry.space_group_name_H-M   'P 1'
#
loop_
_entity.id
_entity.type
_entity.pdbx_description
1 polymer ?
#
loop_
_entity_poly.entity_id
_entity_poly.type
_entity_poly.pdbx_seq_one_letter_code
_entity_poly.pdbx_strand_id
1 'polypeptide(L)'
;MMKAIKPLFVTQLYVSKLSDVNGIDILELEASCHSIAEDDLAGQQWCEDNGYQGYTSYASLTDLVWRFPIFNELKDILDRHVARFVKNLDFDLNDRDLILEDMWINIL
;
A
#
# COMPACT_ATOMS: atom_id res chain seq x y z
N MET A 1 39.72 14.64 6.84
CA MET A 1 39.51 15.24 5.54
C MET A 1 38.13 15.92 5.49
N MET A 2 38.08 17.14 5.08
CA MET A 2 36.85 17.90 5.04
C MET A 2 36.11 17.64 3.74
N LYS A 3 34.80 17.41 3.84
CA LYS A 3 33.94 17.26 2.66
C LYS A 3 33.54 18.65 2.16
N ALA A 4 33.73 18.89 0.88
CA ALA A 4 33.26 20.13 0.24
C ALA A 4 31.77 20.09 -0.10
N ILE A 5 31.15 18.91 -0.16
CA ILE A 5 29.76 18.72 -0.56
C ILE A 5 28.92 18.38 0.66
N LYS A 6 27.84 19.13 0.84
CA LYS A 6 26.84 18.86 1.90
C LYS A 6 25.49 18.62 1.27
N PRO A 7 24.78 17.55 1.63
CA PRO A 7 23.39 17.38 1.17
C PRO A 7 22.49 18.38 1.88
N LEU A 8 21.81 19.23 1.11
CA LEU A 8 20.85 20.20 1.66
C LEU A 8 19.42 19.64 1.64
N PHE A 9 19.11 18.85 0.63
CA PHE A 9 17.80 18.24 0.48
C PHE A 9 17.98 16.75 0.27
N VAL A 10 17.39 15.97 1.14
CA VAL A 10 17.45 14.50 1.07
C VAL A 10 16.05 13.95 1.09
N THR A 11 15.73 13.13 0.09
CA THR A 11 14.51 12.34 0.08
C THR A 11 14.84 10.94 0.59
N GLN A 12 14.22 10.56 1.68
CA GLN A 12 14.42 9.23 2.26
C GLN A 12 13.39 8.26 1.69
N LEU A 13 13.84 7.04 1.44
CA LEU A 13 13.01 5.96 0.93
C LEU A 13 13.09 4.78 1.88
N TYR A 14 11.94 4.26 2.27
CA TYR A 14 11.85 3.05 3.07
C TYR A 14 11.44 1.89 2.17
N VAL A 15 12.23 0.83 2.15
CA VAL A 15 11.96 -0.37 1.34
C VAL A 15 12.08 -1.60 2.23
N SER A 16 11.12 -2.49 2.13
CA SER A 16 11.14 -3.77 2.80
C SER A 16 10.43 -4.82 1.94
N LYS A 17 10.92 -6.05 2.01
CA LYS A 17 10.27 -7.16 1.32
C LYS A 17 9.11 -7.67 2.17
N LEU A 18 7.95 -7.83 1.55
CA LEU A 18 6.78 -8.35 2.23
C LEU A 18 6.99 -9.81 2.68
N SER A 19 7.74 -10.59 1.91
CA SER A 19 8.06 -11.98 2.24
C SER A 19 8.92 -12.15 3.50
N ASP A 20 9.61 -11.08 3.92
CA ASP A 20 10.41 -11.09 5.15
C ASP A 20 9.58 -10.77 6.39
N VAL A 21 8.31 -10.47 6.21
CA VAL A 21 7.39 -10.13 7.29
C VAL A 21 6.54 -11.34 7.62
N ASN A 22 6.62 -11.79 8.85
CA ASN A 22 5.88 -12.97 9.32
C ASN A 22 4.37 -12.72 9.26
N GLY A 23 3.66 -13.70 8.74
CA GLY A 23 2.23 -13.81 8.93
C GLY A 23 1.37 -13.54 7.71
N ILE A 24 1.91 -13.09 6.59
CA ILE A 24 1.11 -12.94 5.37
C ILE A 24 1.53 -13.95 4.30
N ASP A 25 0.54 -14.59 3.71
CA ASP A 25 0.74 -15.50 2.58
C ASP A 25 0.67 -14.68 1.27
N ILE A 26 1.83 -14.52 0.63
CA ILE A 26 1.94 -13.72 -0.60
C ILE A 26 1.13 -14.33 -1.74
N LEU A 27 1.11 -15.66 -1.85
CA LEU A 27 0.34 -16.33 -2.90
C LEU A 27 -1.16 -16.14 -2.69
N GLU A 28 -1.61 -16.19 -1.45
CA GLU A 28 -3.01 -15.92 -1.11
C GLU A 28 -3.37 -14.47 -1.39
N LEU A 29 -2.49 -13.54 -1.06
CA LEU A 29 -2.70 -12.11 -1.35
C LEU A 29 -2.85 -11.87 -2.85
N GLU A 30 -1.96 -12.44 -3.65
CA GLU A 30 -2.02 -12.33 -5.11
C GLU A 30 -3.30 -12.96 -5.67
N ALA A 31 -3.64 -14.17 -5.22
CA ALA A 31 -4.86 -14.86 -5.64
C ALA A 31 -6.11 -14.07 -5.26
N SER A 32 -6.11 -13.45 -4.09
CA SER A 32 -7.23 -12.60 -3.63
C SER A 32 -7.40 -11.38 -4.52
N CYS A 33 -6.31 -10.74 -4.94
CA CYS A 33 -6.36 -9.61 -5.87
C CYS A 33 -7.00 -10.02 -7.21
N HIS A 34 -6.58 -11.14 -7.76
CA HIS A 34 -7.15 -11.64 -9.03
C HIS A 34 -8.61 -12.04 -8.90
N SER A 35 -8.97 -12.69 -7.80
CA SER A 35 -10.36 -13.08 -7.53
C SER A 35 -11.28 -11.88 -7.41
N ILE A 36 -10.85 -10.85 -6.71
CA ILE A 36 -11.60 -9.60 -6.56
C ILE A 36 -11.77 -8.93 -7.91
N ALA A 37 -10.72 -8.87 -8.72
CA ALA A 37 -10.78 -8.28 -10.06
C ALA A 37 -11.80 -9.00 -10.96
N GLU A 38 -11.90 -10.32 -10.86
CA GLU A 38 -12.89 -11.09 -11.62
C GLU A 38 -14.32 -10.81 -11.19
N ASP A 39 -14.55 -10.57 -9.91
CA ASP A 39 -15.87 -10.38 -9.33
C ASP A 39 -16.33 -8.92 -9.34
N ASP A 40 -15.43 -7.97 -9.47
CA ASP A 40 -15.74 -6.54 -9.44
C ASP A 40 -16.17 -6.03 -10.80
N LEU A 41 -17.42 -6.27 -11.17
CA LEU A 41 -17.97 -5.85 -12.44
C LEU A 41 -18.00 -4.32 -12.59
N ALA A 42 -18.30 -3.61 -11.52
CA ALA A 42 -18.30 -2.14 -11.53
C ALA A 42 -16.89 -1.57 -11.81
N GLY A 43 -15.86 -2.17 -11.21
CA GLY A 43 -14.48 -1.77 -11.47
C GLY A 43 -14.04 -2.08 -12.90
N GLN A 44 -14.41 -3.24 -13.42
CA GLN A 44 -14.15 -3.60 -14.82
C GLN A 44 -14.81 -2.61 -15.78
N GLN A 45 -16.06 -2.25 -15.52
CA GLN A 45 -16.81 -1.31 -16.34
C GLN A 45 -16.17 0.10 -16.29
N TRP A 46 -15.75 0.55 -15.12
CA TRP A 46 -15.06 1.82 -14.99
C TRP A 46 -13.77 1.83 -15.81
N CYS A 47 -13.00 0.76 -15.77
CA CYS A 47 -11.76 0.63 -16.55
C CYS A 47 -12.04 0.73 -18.05
N GLU A 48 -13.06 0.05 -18.53
CA GLU A 48 -13.46 0.10 -19.94
C GLU A 48 -13.90 1.49 -20.34
N ASP A 49 -14.76 2.12 -19.55
CA ASP A 49 -15.30 3.46 -19.85
C ASP A 49 -14.23 4.56 -19.85
N ASN A 50 -13.16 4.37 -19.08
CA ASN A 50 -12.09 5.35 -18.94
C ASN A 50 -10.81 5.00 -19.70
N GLY A 51 -10.82 3.93 -20.49
CA GLY A 51 -9.67 3.51 -21.26
C GLY A 51 -8.47 3.07 -20.43
N TYR A 52 -8.71 2.56 -19.21
CA TYR A 52 -7.67 2.06 -18.34
C TYR A 52 -7.22 0.67 -18.83
N GLN A 53 -5.94 0.52 -19.13
CA GLN A 53 -5.38 -0.76 -19.55
C GLN A 53 -5.08 -1.62 -18.32
N GLY A 54 -5.70 -2.80 -18.24
CA GLY A 54 -5.65 -3.64 -17.08
C GLY A 54 -6.85 -3.42 -16.17
N TYR A 55 -6.65 -3.64 -14.88
CA TYR A 55 -7.71 -3.50 -13.89
C TYR A 55 -7.26 -2.58 -12.76
N THR A 56 -8.17 -1.74 -12.30
CA THR A 56 -8.00 -1.01 -11.03
C THR A 56 -9.31 -1.01 -10.27
N SER A 57 -9.23 -1.17 -8.96
CA SER A 57 -10.39 -1.01 -8.08
C SER A 57 -10.54 0.40 -7.53
N TYR A 58 -9.74 1.34 -8.00
CA TYR A 58 -9.70 2.73 -7.49
C TYR A 58 -11.08 3.40 -7.40
N ALA A 59 -11.92 3.19 -8.40
CA ALA A 59 -13.24 3.82 -8.46
C ALA A 59 -14.36 2.95 -7.86
N SER A 60 -14.09 1.69 -7.51
CA SER A 60 -15.10 0.73 -7.09
C SER A 60 -14.90 0.18 -5.68
N LEU A 61 -13.66 -0.19 -5.34
CA LEU A 61 -13.34 -0.83 -4.07
C LEU A 61 -12.05 -0.24 -3.49
N THR A 62 -12.19 0.68 -2.55
CA THR A 62 -11.06 1.27 -1.81
C THR A 62 -11.07 0.89 -0.32
N ASP A 63 -12.09 0.19 0.11
CA ASP A 63 -12.30 -0.25 1.49
C ASP A 63 -11.93 -1.72 1.72
N LEU A 64 -10.91 -2.20 0.99
CA LEU A 64 -10.49 -3.60 1.00
C LEU A 64 -10.14 -4.11 2.39
N VAL A 65 -9.55 -3.28 3.23
CA VAL A 65 -9.17 -3.61 4.59
C VAL A 65 -10.38 -4.06 5.41
N TRP A 66 -11.51 -3.42 5.19
CA TRP A 66 -12.75 -3.69 5.93
C TRP A 66 -13.53 -4.86 5.36
N ARG A 67 -13.31 -5.19 4.09
CA ARG A 67 -14.05 -6.23 3.39
C ARG A 67 -13.40 -7.60 3.46
N PHE A 68 -12.07 -7.65 3.45
CA PHE A 68 -11.33 -8.90 3.30
C PHE A 68 -10.24 -9.02 4.37
N PRO A 69 -10.22 -10.12 5.14
CA PRO A 69 -9.25 -10.30 6.23
C PRO A 69 -7.79 -10.20 5.80
N ILE A 70 -7.45 -10.67 4.59
CA ILE A 70 -6.06 -10.64 4.13
C ILE A 70 -5.55 -9.21 3.94
N PHE A 71 -6.40 -8.27 3.54
CA PHE A 71 -6.02 -6.87 3.42
C PHE A 71 -5.90 -6.19 4.79
N ASN A 72 -6.63 -6.66 5.78
CA ASN A 72 -6.43 -6.21 7.16
C ASN A 72 -5.08 -6.67 7.69
N GLU A 73 -4.66 -7.92 7.42
CA GLU A 73 -3.33 -8.40 7.76
C GLU A 73 -2.24 -7.57 7.10
N LEU A 74 -2.42 -7.24 5.81
CA LEU A 74 -1.51 -6.37 5.07
C LEU A 74 -1.43 -4.98 5.72
N LYS A 75 -2.57 -4.41 6.09
CA LYS A 75 -2.62 -3.11 6.78
C LYS A 75 -1.80 -3.14 8.06
N ASP A 76 -1.95 -4.16 8.87
CA ASP A 76 -1.21 -4.26 10.14
C ASP A 76 0.30 -4.30 9.91
N ILE A 77 0.75 -4.97 8.85
CA ILE A 77 2.15 -5.01 8.45
C ILE A 77 2.61 -3.61 8.00
N LEU A 78 1.83 -2.96 7.15
CA LEU A 78 2.13 -1.61 6.65
C LEU A 78 2.17 -0.60 7.80
N ASP A 79 1.25 -0.67 8.74
CA ASP A 79 1.21 0.23 9.90
C ASP A 79 2.50 0.12 10.73
N ARG A 80 3.02 -1.09 10.92
CA ARG A 80 4.28 -1.29 11.64
C ARG A 80 5.47 -0.70 10.89
N HIS A 81 5.51 -0.86 9.57
CA HIS A 81 6.57 -0.28 8.75
C HIS A 81 6.50 1.25 8.70
N VAL A 82 5.29 1.80 8.59
CA VAL A 82 5.08 3.25 8.64
C VAL A 82 5.55 3.83 9.97
N ALA A 83 5.22 3.17 11.09
CA ALA A 83 5.66 3.61 12.41
C ALA A 83 7.19 3.65 12.53
N ARG A 84 7.88 2.63 11.99
CA ARG A 84 9.33 2.60 11.94
C ARG A 84 9.91 3.72 11.09
N PHE A 85 9.34 3.96 9.93
CA PHE A 85 9.80 4.99 9.02
C PHE A 85 9.64 6.38 9.63
N VAL A 86 8.48 6.66 10.19
CA VAL A 86 8.20 7.95 10.85
C VAL A 86 9.19 8.21 11.97
N LYS A 87 9.50 7.20 12.76
CA LYS A 87 10.49 7.31 13.83
C LYS A 87 11.88 7.67 13.31
N ASN A 88 12.27 7.06 12.17
CA ASN A 88 13.56 7.34 11.54
C ASN A 88 13.62 8.72 10.89
N LEU A 89 12.47 9.23 10.43
CA LEU A 89 12.37 10.57 9.85
C LEU A 89 12.35 11.69 10.89
N ASP A 90 12.18 11.34 12.16
CA ASP A 90 12.11 12.31 13.25
C ASP A 90 11.00 13.37 13.03
N PHE A 91 9.87 12.94 12.50
CA PHE A 91 8.71 13.81 12.34
C PHE A 91 8.04 14.05 13.68
N ASP A 92 7.67 15.31 13.92
CA ASP A 92 6.79 15.66 15.02
C ASP A 92 5.34 15.61 14.54
N LEU A 93 4.62 14.61 14.97
CA LEU A 93 3.22 14.41 14.62
C LEU A 93 2.25 15.07 15.59
N ASN A 94 2.75 15.75 16.63
CA ASN A 94 1.92 16.42 17.65
C ASN A 94 0.86 15.50 18.26
N ASP A 95 1.28 14.31 18.73
CA ASP A 95 0.41 13.28 19.28
C ASP A 95 -0.60 12.69 18.29
N ARG A 96 -0.36 12.87 16.98
CA ARG A 96 -1.16 12.27 15.92
C ARG A 96 -0.48 11.01 15.39
N ASP A 97 -1.27 10.10 14.89
CA ASP A 97 -0.79 8.91 14.20
C ASP A 97 -1.06 9.03 12.71
N LEU A 98 -0.19 8.41 11.91
CA LEU A 98 -0.48 8.17 10.50
C LEU A 98 -1.35 6.93 10.40
N ILE A 99 -2.46 7.06 9.70
CA ILE A 99 -3.38 5.96 9.45
C ILE A 99 -3.48 5.68 7.96
N LEU A 100 -3.64 4.40 7.61
CA LEU A 100 -3.98 4.00 6.25
C LEU A 100 -5.46 4.30 6.03
N GLU A 101 -5.76 5.15 5.05
CA GLU A 101 -7.13 5.57 4.75
C GLU A 101 -7.76 4.69 3.68
N ASP A 102 -7.08 4.54 2.54
CA ASP A 102 -7.59 3.81 1.39
C ASP A 102 -6.58 2.78 0.89
N MET A 103 -7.10 1.70 0.33
CA MET A 103 -6.31 0.67 -0.33
C MET A 103 -7.07 0.16 -1.54
N TRP A 104 -6.43 0.12 -2.69
CA TRP A 104 -7.02 -0.43 -3.91
C TRP A 104 -6.03 -1.31 -4.65
N ILE A 105 -6.54 -2.05 -5.63
CA ILE A 105 -5.78 -3.02 -6.42
C ILE A 105 -5.54 -2.45 -7.82
N ASN A 106 -4.32 -2.61 -8.31
CA ASN A 106 -3.98 -2.40 -9.72
C ASN A 106 -3.37 -3.68 -10.29
N ILE A 107 -3.89 -4.12 -11.42
CA ILE A 107 -3.34 -5.25 -12.18
C ILE A 107 -3.09 -4.75 -13.58
N LEU A 108 -1.83 -4.73 -13.96
CA LEU A 108 -1.37 -4.22 -15.26
C LEU A 108 -1.18 -5.32 -16.28
#